data_9eb788d29aa36c1d6bd5a050cdb09f9c
#
_entry.id   9eb788d29aa36c1d6bd5a050cdb09f9c
#
_cell.length_a   1.000
_cell.length_b   1.000
_cell.length_c   1.000
_cell.angle_alpha   90.00
_cell.angle_beta   90.00
_cell.angle_gamma   90.00
#
_symmetry.space_group_name_H-M   'P 1'
#
loop_
_entity.id
_entity.type
_entity.pdbx_description
1 polymer ?
#
loop_
_entity_poly.entity_id
_entity_poly.type
_entity_poly.pdbx_seq_one_letter_code
_entity_poly.pdbx_strand_id
1 'polypeptide(L)'
;IQELEEVFRNIPLTKIPWYPKEILGYEAVEKLCDTLSTSADLFSVHKQIENETYSPCEGGYRLNIVIPNAKKENIQVFLHEMDLNLKINNVNRCIPLPNSLRGSKIVKMDLEKDNLWIQFQQNTKEAKE
;
A
#
# COMPACT_ATOMS: atom_id res chain seq x y z
N ILE A 1 14.12 -7.47 14.46
CA ILE A 1 14.54 -7.05 13.10
C ILE A 1 13.74 -7.81 12.05
N GLN A 2 13.60 -9.14 12.14
CA GLN A 2 12.79 -9.92 11.18
C GLN A 2 11.34 -9.45 11.11
N GLU A 3 10.70 -9.15 12.24
CA GLU A 3 9.34 -8.59 12.29
C GLU A 3 9.23 -7.25 11.55
N LEU A 4 10.25 -6.38 11.65
CA LEU A 4 10.27 -5.12 10.92
C LEU A 4 10.42 -5.34 9.42
N GLU A 5 11.26 -6.28 8.99
CA GLU A 5 11.43 -6.64 7.59
C GLU A 5 10.15 -7.26 7.01
N GLU A 6 9.37 -7.97 7.82
CA GLU A 6 8.06 -8.51 7.42
C GLU A 6 6.98 -7.44 7.32
N VAL A 7 6.95 -6.50 8.27
CA VAL A 7 5.96 -5.40 8.29
C VAL A 7 6.26 -4.38 7.19
N PHE A 8 7.55 -4.05 6.98
CA PHE A 8 8.00 -3.05 6.02
C PHE A 8 8.62 -3.67 4.76
N ARG A 9 8.04 -4.75 4.24
CA ARG A 9 8.56 -5.50 3.06
C ARG A 9 8.89 -4.62 1.85
N ASN A 10 8.21 -3.49 1.73
CA ASN A 10 8.29 -2.60 0.57
C ASN A 10 9.09 -1.33 0.83
N ILE A 11 9.64 -1.20 2.04
CA ILE A 11 10.47 -0.05 2.43
C ILE A 11 11.87 -0.57 2.67
N PRO A 12 12.90 0.00 2.01
CA PRO A 12 14.27 -0.38 2.26
C PRO A 12 14.64 -0.04 3.71
N LEU A 13 15.13 -1.04 4.42
CA LEU A 13 15.57 -0.90 5.81
C LEU A 13 17.08 -0.87 5.86
N THR A 14 17.63 0.21 6.41
CA THR A 14 19.07 0.34 6.64
C THR A 14 19.38 0.07 8.11
N LYS A 15 20.28 -0.87 8.37
CA LYS A 15 20.72 -1.22 9.72
C LYS A 15 21.95 -0.40 10.08
N ILE A 16 21.84 0.40 11.13
CA ILE A 16 22.95 1.18 11.66
C ILE A 16 23.47 0.47 12.90
N PRO A 17 24.76 0.18 13.01
CA PRO A 17 25.33 -0.44 14.20
C PRO A 17 25.23 0.50 15.39
N TRP A 18 25.12 -0.07 16.59
CA TRP A 18 25.18 0.71 17.82
C TRP A 18 26.60 1.26 18.02
N TYR A 19 26.71 2.56 18.21
CA TYR A 19 27.99 3.20 18.54
C TYR A 19 28.09 3.37 20.04
N PRO A 20 29.21 2.92 20.66
CA PRO A 20 29.37 3.00 22.11
C PRO A 20 29.68 4.42 22.62
N LYS A 21 30.00 5.34 21.71
CA LYS A 21 30.26 6.75 21.99
C LYS A 21 29.38 7.62 21.13
N GLU A 22 29.16 8.86 21.58
CA GLU A 22 28.48 9.86 20.79
C GLU A 22 29.19 10.11 19.45
N ILE A 23 28.42 10.32 18.40
CA ILE A 23 28.93 10.65 17.07
C ILE A 23 29.18 12.14 17.03
N LEU A 24 30.39 12.53 17.39
CA LEU A 24 30.83 13.93 17.42
C LEU A 24 32.06 14.13 16.53
N GLY A 25 32.05 15.25 15.80
CA GLY A 25 33.15 15.65 14.94
C GLY A 25 33.09 15.00 13.55
N TYR A 26 33.88 15.58 12.63
CA TYR A 26 33.87 15.24 11.22
C TYR A 26 34.15 13.76 10.95
N GLU A 27 35.18 13.19 11.57
CA GLU A 27 35.58 11.79 11.36
C GLU A 27 34.49 10.78 11.77
N ALA A 28 33.76 11.07 12.86
CA ALA A 28 32.70 10.20 13.33
C ALA A 28 31.48 10.24 12.41
N VAL A 29 31.15 11.43 11.89
CA VAL A 29 30.08 11.63 10.91
C VAL A 29 30.46 11.00 9.57
N GLU A 30 31.71 11.10 9.11
CA GLU A 30 32.19 10.48 7.89
C GLU A 30 32.03 8.96 7.93
N LYS A 31 32.45 8.31 9.03
CA LYS A 31 32.24 6.86 9.24
C LYS A 31 30.78 6.44 9.22
N LEU A 32 29.90 7.27 9.78
CA LEU A 32 28.45 7.03 9.71
C LEU A 32 27.96 7.12 8.27
N CYS A 33 28.37 8.13 7.52
CA CYS A 33 28.03 8.32 6.12
C CYS A 33 28.52 7.14 5.25
N ASP A 34 29.73 6.64 5.48
CA ASP A 34 30.27 5.47 4.81
C ASP A 34 29.43 4.23 5.08
N THR A 35 28.98 4.04 6.31
CA THR A 35 28.10 2.92 6.69
C THR A 35 26.76 3.01 6.00
N LEU A 36 26.20 4.19 5.85
CA LEU A 36 24.93 4.43 5.16
C LEU A 36 25.05 4.27 3.64
N SER A 37 26.12 4.77 3.03
CA SER A 37 26.32 4.76 1.58
C SER A 37 26.65 3.37 1.02
N THR A 38 27.22 2.47 1.81
CA THR A 38 27.48 1.09 1.39
C THR A 38 26.24 0.19 1.36
N SER A 39 25.17 0.57 2.07
CA SER A 39 23.99 -0.30 2.25
C SER A 39 22.82 0.01 1.32
N ALA A 40 22.74 1.21 0.75
CA ALA A 40 21.65 1.59 -0.14
C ALA A 40 22.04 2.75 -1.05
N ASP A 41 21.52 2.77 -2.26
CA ASP A 41 21.52 3.95 -3.11
C ASP A 41 20.49 4.95 -2.53
N LEU A 42 20.97 5.81 -1.63
CA LEU A 42 20.14 6.79 -0.91
C LEU A 42 19.50 7.83 -1.84
N PHE A 43 20.01 7.96 -3.06
CA PHE A 43 19.57 8.94 -4.05
C PHE A 43 18.72 8.33 -5.16
N SER A 44 18.55 7.01 -5.19
CA SER A 44 17.67 6.37 -6.14
C SER A 44 16.21 6.56 -5.74
N VAL A 45 15.37 6.82 -6.72
CA VAL A 45 13.92 6.76 -6.52
C VAL A 45 13.55 5.30 -6.30
N HIS A 46 13.25 4.93 -5.08
CA HIS A 46 12.73 3.60 -4.80
C HIS A 46 11.41 3.44 -5.54
N LYS A 47 11.29 2.35 -6.29
CA LYS A 47 10.07 2.02 -7.03
C LYS A 47 8.90 2.04 -6.06
N GLN A 48 7.98 2.98 -6.23
CA GLN A 48 6.72 2.94 -5.51
C GLN A 48 6.05 1.63 -5.89
N ILE A 49 5.88 0.76 -4.90
CA ILE A 49 5.07 -0.44 -5.11
C ILE A 49 3.63 0.06 -5.16
N GLU A 50 3.03 -0.11 -6.31
CA GLU A 50 1.60 0.16 -6.46
C GLU A 50 0.86 -0.79 -5.52
N ASN A 51 0.44 -0.27 -4.37
CA ASN A 51 -0.37 -1.03 -3.43
C ASN A 51 -1.78 -1.28 -3.94
N GLU A 52 -2.15 -0.61 -5.02
CA GLU A 52 -3.47 -0.62 -5.64
C GLU A 52 -3.33 -0.84 -7.13
N THR A 53 -3.98 -1.89 -7.64
CA THR A 53 -3.95 -2.22 -9.06
C THR A 53 -5.37 -2.45 -9.56
N TYR A 54 -5.74 -1.74 -10.62
CA TYR A 54 -7.03 -1.92 -11.31
C TYR A 54 -6.85 -2.84 -12.51
N SER A 55 -7.71 -3.84 -12.63
CA SER A 55 -7.77 -4.74 -13.77
C SER A 55 -9.20 -4.86 -14.29
N PRO A 56 -9.40 -4.88 -15.63
CA PRO A 56 -10.73 -5.12 -16.18
C PRO A 56 -11.18 -6.56 -15.88
N CYS A 57 -12.46 -6.73 -15.62
CA CYS A 57 -13.09 -8.02 -15.47
C CYS A 57 -14.47 -8.02 -16.13
N GLU A 58 -15.10 -9.18 -16.22
CA GLU A 58 -16.42 -9.31 -16.85
C GLU A 58 -17.44 -8.44 -16.11
N GLY A 59 -18.01 -7.48 -16.85
CA GLY A 59 -19.01 -6.53 -16.34
C GLY A 59 -18.48 -5.33 -15.55
N GLY A 60 -17.16 -5.14 -15.47
CA GLY A 60 -16.59 -3.98 -14.74
C GLY A 60 -15.11 -4.05 -14.49
N TYR A 61 -14.71 -3.66 -13.30
CA TYR A 61 -13.31 -3.61 -12.87
C TYR A 61 -13.09 -4.32 -11.55
N ARG A 62 -11.89 -4.86 -11.39
CA ARG A 62 -11.40 -5.43 -10.13
C ARG A 62 -10.28 -4.55 -9.60
N LEU A 63 -10.41 -4.13 -8.35
CA LEU A 63 -9.35 -3.46 -7.60
C LEU A 63 -8.65 -4.49 -6.72
N ASN A 64 -7.34 -4.59 -6.83
CA ASN A 64 -6.49 -5.37 -5.94
C ASN A 64 -5.72 -4.41 -5.03
N ILE A 65 -5.74 -4.69 -3.73
CA ILE A 65 -5.06 -3.88 -2.71
C ILE A 65 -4.20 -4.83 -1.87
N VAL A 66 -2.93 -4.49 -1.72
CA VAL A 66 -2.03 -5.24 -0.83
C VAL A 66 -2.23 -4.76 0.60
N ILE A 67 -2.66 -5.67 1.47
CA ILE A 67 -2.92 -5.42 2.89
C ILE A 67 -2.21 -6.49 3.71
N PRO A 68 -0.96 -6.27 4.11
CA PRO A 68 -0.20 -7.25 4.88
C PRO A 68 -0.86 -7.54 6.23
N ASN A 69 -0.87 -8.81 6.62
CA ASN A 69 -1.32 -9.28 7.93
C ASN A 69 -2.79 -8.94 8.30
N ALA A 70 -3.64 -8.66 7.32
CA ALA A 70 -5.05 -8.43 7.55
C ALA A 70 -5.83 -9.75 7.63
N LYS A 71 -6.84 -9.78 8.49
CA LYS A 71 -7.83 -10.86 8.54
C LYS A 71 -9.14 -10.35 7.93
N LYS A 72 -9.82 -11.20 7.17
CA LYS A 72 -11.09 -10.86 6.51
C LYS A 72 -12.13 -10.29 7.49
N GLU A 73 -12.16 -10.80 8.71
CA GLU A 73 -13.07 -10.38 9.78
C GLU A 73 -12.86 -8.92 10.23
N ASN A 74 -11.64 -8.41 10.04
CA ASN A 74 -11.23 -7.09 10.49
C ASN A 74 -11.29 -6.04 9.37
N ILE A 75 -11.79 -6.41 8.19
CA ILE A 75 -11.90 -5.53 7.03
C ILE A 75 -13.35 -5.14 6.82
N GLN A 76 -13.61 -3.85 6.82
CA GLN A 76 -14.89 -3.27 6.43
C GLN A 76 -14.68 -2.35 5.24
N VAL A 77 -15.55 -2.45 4.25
CA VAL A 77 -15.46 -1.69 3.01
C VAL A 77 -16.76 -0.91 2.82
N PHE A 78 -16.63 0.38 2.62
CA PHE A 78 -17.74 1.28 2.36
C PHE A 78 -17.44 2.11 1.12
N LEU A 79 -18.40 2.15 0.19
CA LEU A 79 -18.34 3.01 -0.97
C LEU A 79 -19.25 4.21 -0.73
N HIS A 80 -18.68 5.41 -0.78
CA HIS A 80 -19.40 6.67 -0.70
C HIS A 80 -19.04 7.52 -1.90
N GLU A 81 -19.99 7.68 -2.80
CA GLU A 81 -19.80 8.38 -4.09
C GLU A 81 -18.62 7.85 -4.90
N MET A 82 -17.47 8.53 -4.82
CA MET A 82 -16.23 8.16 -5.51
C MET A 82 -15.13 7.72 -4.56
N ASP A 83 -15.43 7.62 -3.27
CA ASP A 83 -14.46 7.27 -2.26
C ASP A 83 -14.71 5.87 -1.71
N LEU A 84 -13.73 5.01 -1.87
CA LEU A 84 -13.70 3.68 -1.25
C LEU A 84 -13.05 3.80 0.12
N ASN A 85 -13.85 3.66 1.16
CA ASN A 85 -13.37 3.70 2.54
C ASN A 85 -13.13 2.27 3.03
N LEU A 86 -11.87 1.98 3.35
CA LEU A 86 -11.44 0.72 3.95
C LEU A 86 -11.14 0.95 5.42
N LYS A 87 -11.82 0.21 6.27
CA LYS A 87 -11.46 0.12 7.68
C LYS A 87 -10.80 -1.22 7.94
N ILE A 88 -9.53 -1.19 8.32
CA ILE A 88 -8.71 -2.37 8.59
C ILE A 88 -8.26 -2.29 10.04
N ASN A 89 -8.79 -3.17 10.90
CA ASN A 89 -8.66 -3.04 12.35
C ASN A 89 -9.15 -1.65 12.81
N ASN A 90 -8.24 -0.81 13.30
CA ASN A 90 -8.52 0.56 13.76
C ASN A 90 -8.00 1.64 12.81
N VAL A 91 -7.53 1.26 11.63
CA VAL A 91 -6.99 2.19 10.61
C VAL A 91 -8.03 2.39 9.51
N ASN A 92 -8.33 3.64 9.23
CA ASN A 92 -9.17 4.01 8.10
C ASN A 92 -8.28 4.45 6.93
N ARG A 93 -8.55 3.91 5.75
CA ARG A 93 -7.91 4.30 4.49
C ARG A 93 -8.98 4.70 3.50
N CYS A 94 -8.85 5.88 2.93
CA CYS A 94 -9.71 6.36 1.86
C CYS A 94 -8.96 6.27 0.52
N ILE A 95 -9.57 5.61 -0.45
CA ILE A 95 -9.04 5.43 -1.80
C ILE A 95 -9.99 6.12 -2.77
N PRO A 96 -9.58 7.22 -3.41
CA PRO A 96 -10.38 7.87 -4.44
C PRO A 96 -10.45 6.97 -5.68
N LEU A 97 -11.66 6.69 -6.14
CA LEU A 97 -11.87 5.86 -7.31
C LEU A 97 -11.73 6.68 -8.61
N PRO A 98 -11.22 6.10 -9.69
CA PRO A 98 -11.20 6.76 -10.98
C PRO A 98 -12.62 7.04 -11.51
N ASN A 99 -12.75 8.10 -12.33
CA ASN A 99 -14.04 8.51 -12.89
C ASN A 99 -14.76 7.40 -13.69
N SER A 100 -14.03 6.46 -14.24
CA SER A 100 -14.58 5.29 -14.93
C SER A 100 -15.42 4.37 -14.02
N LEU A 101 -15.24 4.47 -12.70
CA LEU A 101 -15.99 3.71 -11.70
C LEU A 101 -17.13 4.50 -11.06
N ARG A 102 -17.42 5.70 -11.55
CA ARG A 102 -18.52 6.53 -11.04
C ARG A 102 -19.86 5.80 -11.17
N GLY A 103 -20.60 5.73 -10.07
CA GLY A 103 -21.88 5.02 -10.02
C GLY A 103 -21.79 3.49 -10.00
N SER A 104 -20.59 2.91 -9.97
CA SER A 104 -20.40 1.47 -9.83
C SER A 104 -20.81 1.00 -8.44
N LYS A 105 -21.16 -0.29 -8.35
CA LYS A 105 -21.47 -0.96 -7.08
C LYS A 105 -20.45 -2.07 -6.81
N ILE A 106 -20.16 -2.29 -5.55
CA ILE A 106 -19.35 -3.44 -5.12
C ILE A 106 -20.24 -4.68 -5.22
N VAL A 107 -19.82 -5.67 -5.99
CA VAL A 107 -20.56 -6.95 -6.17
C VAL A 107 -19.89 -8.10 -5.47
N LYS A 108 -18.57 -8.06 -5.35
CA LYS A 108 -17.81 -9.13 -4.71
C LYS A 108 -16.55 -8.59 -4.07
N MET A 109 -16.17 -9.18 -2.96
CA MET A 109 -14.95 -8.88 -2.22
C MET A 109 -14.42 -10.16 -1.60
N ASP A 110 -13.11 -10.34 -1.69
CA ASP A 110 -12.43 -11.42 -0.99
C ASP A 110 -10.99 -11.06 -0.63
N LEU A 111 -10.45 -11.76 0.36
CA LEU A 111 -9.08 -11.62 0.82
C LEU A 111 -8.34 -12.95 0.60
N GLU A 112 -7.35 -12.93 -0.26
CA GLU A 112 -6.45 -14.05 -0.51
C GLU A 112 -5.05 -13.71 -0.01
N LYS A 113 -4.64 -14.33 1.08
CA LYS A 113 -3.39 -14.00 1.79
C LYS A 113 -3.36 -12.52 2.18
N ASP A 114 -2.48 -11.74 1.55
CA ASP A 114 -2.31 -10.30 1.79
C ASP A 114 -2.95 -9.44 0.69
N ASN A 115 -3.70 -10.04 -0.24
CA ASN A 115 -4.33 -9.32 -1.34
C ASN A 115 -5.85 -9.26 -1.14
N LEU A 116 -6.34 -8.07 -0.88
CA LEU A 116 -7.77 -7.77 -0.90
C LEU A 116 -8.16 -7.42 -2.34
N TRP A 117 -9.13 -8.13 -2.90
CA TRP A 117 -9.69 -7.77 -4.18
C TRP A 117 -11.17 -7.43 -4.06
N ILE A 118 -11.57 -6.39 -4.77
CA ILE A 118 -12.92 -5.84 -4.78
C ILE A 118 -13.35 -5.74 -6.23
N GLN A 119 -14.48 -6.33 -6.56
CA GLN A 119 -15.06 -6.26 -7.88
C GLN A 119 -16.18 -5.23 -7.93
N PHE A 120 -16.05 -4.31 -8.87
CA PHE A 120 -17.03 -3.26 -9.16
C PHE A 120 -17.79 -3.62 -10.44
N GLN A 121 -19.10 -3.49 -10.40
CA GLN A 121 -19.96 -3.59 -11.58
C GLN A 121 -20.42 -2.21 -11.98
N GLN A 122 -20.23 -1.87 -13.26
CA GLN A 122 -20.74 -0.63 -13.80
C GLN A 122 -22.27 -0.71 -13.98
N ASN A 123 -22.96 0.33 -13.55
CA ASN A 123 -24.38 0.48 -13.90
C ASN A 123 -24.48 0.85 -15.39
N THR A 124 -24.90 -0.09 -16.22
CA THR A 124 -25.11 0.07 -17.68
C THR A 124 -26.28 1.02 -18.02
N LYS A 125 -26.68 1.94 -17.13
CA LYS A 125 -27.88 2.78 -17.29
C LYS A 125 -27.60 4.23 -17.69
N GLU A 126 -26.38 4.62 -18.07
CA GLU A 126 -26.14 5.96 -18.62
C GLU A 126 -25.31 5.96 -19.92
N ALA A 127 -25.69 5.11 -20.86
CA ALA A 127 -25.23 5.21 -22.25
C ALA A 127 -26.44 5.35 -23.18
N LYS A 128 -27.28 6.36 -22.91
CA LYS A 128 -28.26 6.88 -23.85
C LYS A 128 -28.44 8.37 -23.56
N GLU A 129 -27.56 9.12 -24.14
CA GLU A 129 -27.85 10.40 -24.79
C GLU A 129 -26.67 10.79 -25.66
#